data_c8d6fb721d078bd116391cb135dce64b
#
_entry.id   c8d6fb721d078bd116391cb135dce64b
#
_cell.length_a   1.000
_cell.length_b   1.000
_cell.length_c   1.000
_cell.angle_alpha   90.00
_cell.angle_beta   90.00
_cell.angle_gamma   90.00
#
_symmetry.space_group_name_H-M   'P 1'
#
loop_
_entity.id
_entity.type
_entity.pdbx_description
1 polymer ?
#
loop_
_entity_poly.entity_id
_entity_poly.type
_entity_poly.pdbx_seq_one_letter_code
_entity_poly.pdbx_strand_id
1 'polypeptide(L)'
;APNGGNVGIGFAIPANMAANIEKQLIEHGEIRRGLLGVNVQDLTPDLAQAFDLKQNQGAVVTGVHKDSPAAKAGVEPGDIVQSVNGRKMKNGMDVRNAVGLLPVGSEVRLGLIHKGSEVERIAAIAAPHLEHEDGKKIHPKLSGTQLGNMMGNEGIMGVRVEKIHTASYAYQAGLRPGDIITMANRQSVSSLDDLSKLSKGSRDLLLNIQRGEGGFFLMLR
;
A
#
# COMPACT_ATOMS: atom_id res chain seq x y z
N ALA A 1 -18.03 -2.30 21.38
CA ALA A 1 -18.18 -1.13 22.26
C ALA A 1 -17.23 -1.29 23.46
N PRO A 2 -16.63 -0.23 24.01
CA PRO A 2 -15.71 -0.32 25.15
C PRO A 2 -16.35 -1.00 26.39
N ASN A 3 -17.66 -1.03 26.48
CA ASN A 3 -18.42 -1.56 27.61
C ASN A 3 -19.03 -2.96 27.35
N GLY A 4 -18.66 -3.66 26.28
CA GLY A 4 -19.18 -4.99 25.96
C GLY A 4 -20.65 -5.06 25.53
N GLY A 5 -21.34 -3.93 25.38
CA GLY A 5 -22.72 -3.85 24.95
C GLY A 5 -22.88 -3.93 23.42
N ASN A 6 -23.97 -4.54 22.95
CA ASN A 6 -24.35 -4.49 21.54
C ASN A 6 -24.93 -3.11 21.21
N VAL A 7 -24.28 -2.39 20.28
CA VAL A 7 -24.69 -1.05 19.82
C VAL A 7 -25.59 -1.08 18.58
N GLY A 8 -26.11 -2.26 18.21
CA GLY A 8 -26.99 -2.43 17.06
C GLY A 8 -26.29 -2.32 15.70
N ILE A 9 -24.95 -2.35 15.66
CA ILE A 9 -24.17 -2.31 14.43
C ILE A 9 -23.62 -3.69 14.16
N GLY A 10 -23.93 -4.26 12.99
CA GLY A 10 -23.36 -5.50 12.47
C GLY A 10 -22.58 -5.23 11.20
N PHE A 11 -21.39 -5.81 11.09
CA PHE A 11 -20.61 -5.79 9.86
C PHE A 11 -20.72 -7.14 9.17
N ALA A 12 -20.87 -7.10 7.85
CA ALA A 12 -20.87 -8.30 7.01
C ALA A 12 -19.96 -8.09 5.82
N ILE A 13 -19.30 -9.16 5.39
CA ILE A 13 -18.52 -9.19 4.13
C ILE A 13 -19.32 -9.98 3.08
N PRO A 14 -19.21 -9.66 1.78
CA PRO A 14 -19.81 -10.44 0.72
C PRO A 14 -19.33 -11.91 0.74
N ALA A 15 -20.25 -12.86 0.50
CA ALA A 15 -19.95 -14.29 0.57
C ALA A 15 -18.81 -14.72 -0.39
N ASN A 16 -18.74 -14.11 -1.57
CA ASN A 16 -17.65 -14.36 -2.52
C ASN A 16 -16.27 -13.88 -2.00
N MET A 17 -16.26 -12.83 -1.19
CA MET A 17 -15.04 -12.36 -0.52
C MET A 17 -14.61 -13.37 0.55
N ALA A 18 -15.55 -13.84 1.38
CA ALA A 18 -15.28 -14.86 2.39
C ALA A 18 -14.72 -16.14 1.77
N ALA A 19 -15.36 -16.64 0.70
CA ALA A 19 -14.91 -17.85 -0.01
C ALA A 19 -13.50 -17.70 -0.61
N ASN A 20 -13.17 -16.51 -1.16
CA ASN A 20 -11.83 -16.27 -1.68
C ASN A 20 -10.76 -16.24 -0.58
N ILE A 21 -11.08 -15.61 0.56
CA ILE A 21 -10.19 -15.57 1.73
C ILE A 21 -10.00 -16.99 2.27
N GLU A 22 -11.07 -17.77 2.43
CA GLU A 22 -11.01 -19.16 2.86
C GLU A 22 -10.10 -19.99 1.96
N LYS A 23 -10.29 -19.90 0.65
CA LYS A 23 -9.46 -20.60 -0.33
C LYS A 23 -7.97 -20.25 -0.19
N GLN A 24 -7.64 -18.96 -0.07
CA GLN A 24 -6.24 -18.54 0.11
C GLN A 24 -5.64 -19.05 1.42
N LEU A 25 -6.41 -19.06 2.52
CA LEU A 25 -5.95 -19.57 3.80
C LEU A 25 -5.72 -21.09 3.76
N ILE A 26 -6.55 -21.85 3.05
CA ILE A 26 -6.38 -23.29 2.87
C ILE A 26 -5.16 -23.61 1.99
N GLU A 27 -5.00 -22.89 0.88
CA GLU A 27 -3.94 -23.17 -0.11
C GLU A 27 -2.56 -22.62 0.31
N HIS A 28 -2.53 -21.49 1.01
CA HIS A 28 -1.28 -20.75 1.27
C HIS A 28 -1.00 -20.47 2.76
N GLY A 29 -1.96 -20.72 3.65
CA GLY A 29 -1.82 -20.39 5.07
C GLY A 29 -1.89 -18.90 5.39
N GLU A 30 -1.99 -18.04 4.38
CA GLU A 30 -2.02 -16.57 4.50
C GLU A 30 -2.85 -15.92 3.39
N ILE A 31 -3.31 -14.70 3.62
CA ILE A 31 -4.00 -13.90 2.59
C ILE A 31 -2.97 -13.13 1.80
N ARG A 32 -2.83 -13.44 0.51
CA ARG A 32 -1.97 -12.73 -0.45
C ARG A 32 -2.82 -11.77 -1.25
N ARG A 33 -2.83 -10.50 -0.84
CA ARG A 33 -3.57 -9.47 -1.57
C ARG A 33 -2.88 -9.18 -2.91
N GLY A 34 -3.65 -9.18 -3.98
CA GLY A 34 -3.14 -8.81 -5.30
C GLY A 34 -2.74 -7.34 -5.36
N LEU A 35 -1.65 -7.05 -6.08
CA LEU A 35 -1.13 -5.72 -6.30
C LEU A 35 -1.21 -5.34 -7.78
N LEU A 36 -1.79 -4.16 -8.04
CA LEU A 36 -1.76 -3.52 -9.35
C LEU A 36 -0.69 -2.43 -9.44
N GLY A 37 -0.35 -1.81 -8.31
CA GLY A 37 0.66 -0.76 -8.20
C GLY A 37 0.17 0.61 -8.64
N VAL A 38 -1.05 0.98 -8.25
CA VAL A 38 -1.64 2.30 -8.44
C VAL A 38 -2.06 2.91 -7.11
N ASN A 39 -1.91 4.21 -6.99
CA ASN A 39 -2.58 5.01 -5.98
C ASN A 39 -3.85 5.58 -6.59
N VAL A 40 -4.96 5.49 -5.89
CA VAL A 40 -6.26 5.99 -6.37
C VAL A 40 -6.95 6.81 -5.30
N GLN A 41 -7.67 7.85 -5.73
CA GLN A 41 -8.60 8.64 -4.92
C GLN A 41 -9.99 8.61 -5.52
N ASP A 42 -10.98 8.96 -4.73
CA ASP A 42 -12.37 9.02 -5.20
C ASP A 42 -12.54 10.12 -6.26
N LEU A 43 -13.33 9.81 -7.29
CA LEU A 43 -13.75 10.81 -8.28
C LEU A 43 -14.86 11.67 -7.67
N THR A 44 -14.47 12.81 -7.07
CA THR A 44 -15.45 13.78 -6.55
C THR A 44 -16.17 14.52 -7.68
N PRO A 45 -17.36 15.14 -7.43
CA PRO A 45 -18.05 15.95 -8.43
C PRO A 45 -17.16 17.04 -9.04
N ASP A 46 -16.34 17.72 -8.22
CA ASP A 46 -15.43 18.78 -8.68
C ASP A 46 -14.34 18.22 -9.61
N LEU A 47 -13.80 17.05 -9.28
CA LEU A 47 -12.84 16.36 -10.14
C LEU A 47 -13.51 15.87 -11.44
N ALA A 48 -14.72 15.32 -11.36
CA ALA A 48 -15.45 14.92 -12.56
C ALA A 48 -15.65 16.10 -13.52
N GLN A 49 -16.00 17.26 -12.99
CA GLN A 49 -16.12 18.50 -13.77
C GLN A 49 -14.75 18.92 -14.36
N ALA A 50 -13.68 18.88 -13.58
CA ALA A 50 -12.34 19.24 -14.05
C ALA A 50 -11.80 18.29 -15.15
N PHE A 51 -12.29 17.05 -15.19
CA PHE A 51 -11.97 16.05 -16.23
C PHE A 51 -13.02 15.99 -17.35
N ASP A 52 -13.96 16.95 -17.42
CA ASP A 52 -15.06 17.03 -18.40
C ASP A 52 -15.92 15.75 -18.46
N LEU A 53 -16.16 15.12 -17.32
CA LEU A 53 -16.92 13.89 -17.21
C LEU A 53 -18.38 14.15 -16.87
N LYS A 54 -19.27 13.41 -17.54
CA LYS A 54 -20.73 13.48 -17.26
C LYS A 54 -21.15 12.69 -16.02
N GLN A 55 -20.28 11.82 -15.49
CA GLN A 55 -20.56 10.96 -14.35
C GLN A 55 -19.45 11.12 -13.30
N ASN A 56 -19.80 10.97 -12.04
CA ASN A 56 -18.91 11.11 -10.89
C ASN A 56 -18.65 9.77 -10.18
N GLN A 57 -18.69 8.65 -10.92
CA GLN A 57 -18.39 7.33 -10.41
C GLN A 57 -17.05 6.85 -10.95
N GLY A 58 -16.24 6.27 -10.07
CA GLY A 58 -14.92 5.76 -10.38
C GLY A 58 -13.86 6.27 -9.42
N ALA A 59 -12.62 6.03 -9.78
CA ALA A 59 -11.47 6.46 -9.01
C ALA A 59 -10.40 7.05 -9.92
N VAL A 60 -9.86 8.20 -9.54
CA VAL A 60 -8.75 8.85 -10.25
C VAL A 60 -7.43 8.22 -9.83
N VAL A 61 -6.61 7.81 -10.78
CA VAL A 61 -5.24 7.36 -10.55
C VAL A 61 -4.38 8.57 -10.22
N THR A 62 -3.88 8.65 -8.99
CA THR A 62 -3.01 9.75 -8.52
C THR A 62 -1.53 9.44 -8.67
N GLY A 63 -1.19 8.16 -8.82
CA GLY A 63 0.17 7.71 -9.01
C GLY A 63 0.24 6.27 -9.50
N VAL A 64 1.30 5.94 -10.24
CA VAL A 64 1.59 4.61 -10.73
C VAL A 64 3.01 4.25 -10.31
N HIS A 65 3.16 3.11 -9.61
CA HIS A 65 4.47 2.65 -9.17
C HIS A 65 5.29 2.17 -10.36
N LYS A 66 6.56 2.57 -10.40
CA LYS A 66 7.49 2.13 -11.43
C LYS A 66 7.58 0.59 -11.45
N ASP A 67 7.69 0.02 -12.63
CA ASP A 67 7.79 -1.43 -12.88
C ASP A 67 6.58 -2.26 -12.40
N SER A 68 5.51 -1.61 -11.94
CA SER A 68 4.27 -2.26 -11.51
C SER A 68 3.48 -2.86 -12.68
N PRO A 69 2.52 -3.78 -12.39
CA PRO A 69 1.58 -4.27 -13.40
C PRO A 69 0.82 -3.16 -14.12
N ALA A 70 0.40 -2.12 -13.40
CA ALA A 70 -0.28 -0.97 -13.99
C ALA A 70 0.62 -0.18 -14.94
N ALA A 71 1.87 0.07 -14.55
CA ALA A 71 2.84 0.75 -15.42
C ALA A 71 3.07 -0.03 -16.71
N LYS A 72 3.24 -1.36 -16.61
CA LYS A 72 3.41 -2.26 -17.78
C LYS A 72 2.18 -2.30 -18.66
N ALA A 73 0.98 -2.13 -18.10
CA ALA A 73 -0.28 -2.07 -18.84
C ALA A 73 -0.55 -0.69 -19.46
N GLY A 74 0.32 0.31 -19.20
CA GLY A 74 0.17 1.66 -19.73
C GLY A 74 -0.89 2.49 -19.01
N VAL A 75 -1.12 2.23 -17.71
CA VAL A 75 -1.91 3.09 -16.83
C VAL A 75 -1.06 4.29 -16.44
N GLU A 76 -1.63 5.49 -16.51
CA GLU A 76 -0.94 6.75 -16.21
C GLU A 76 -1.67 7.52 -15.08
N PRO A 77 -0.96 8.37 -14.32
CA PRO A 77 -1.62 9.33 -13.44
C PRO A 77 -2.58 10.22 -14.22
N GLY A 78 -3.79 10.44 -13.69
CA GLY A 78 -4.89 11.13 -14.35
C GLY A 78 -5.88 10.20 -15.04
N ASP A 79 -5.58 8.91 -15.20
CA ASP A 79 -6.55 7.93 -15.66
C ASP A 79 -7.68 7.76 -14.63
N ILE A 80 -8.88 7.45 -15.10
CA ILE A 80 -10.03 7.22 -14.23
C ILE A 80 -10.47 5.77 -14.37
N VAL A 81 -10.36 5.01 -13.29
CA VAL A 81 -10.81 3.62 -13.23
C VAL A 81 -12.33 3.60 -13.09
N GLN A 82 -13.02 3.15 -14.12
CA GLN A 82 -14.47 3.01 -14.16
C GLN A 82 -14.93 1.58 -13.87
N SER A 83 -14.15 0.58 -14.25
CA SER A 83 -14.49 -0.81 -14.03
C SER A 83 -13.27 -1.69 -13.82
N VAL A 84 -13.48 -2.78 -13.08
CA VAL A 84 -12.51 -3.87 -12.86
C VAL A 84 -13.22 -5.18 -13.19
N ASN A 85 -12.69 -5.92 -14.17
CA ASN A 85 -13.30 -7.16 -14.69
C ASN A 85 -14.78 -6.99 -15.09
N GLY A 86 -15.12 -5.85 -15.72
CA GLY A 86 -16.48 -5.51 -16.14
C GLY A 86 -17.40 -5.01 -15.03
N ARG A 87 -17.01 -5.10 -13.74
CA ARG A 87 -17.76 -4.55 -12.62
C ARG A 87 -17.47 -3.06 -12.48
N LYS A 88 -18.51 -2.23 -12.48
CA LYS A 88 -18.38 -0.78 -12.27
C LYS A 88 -17.88 -0.46 -10.86
N MET A 89 -16.96 0.48 -10.78
CA MET A 89 -16.38 1.01 -9.54
C MET A 89 -17.05 2.33 -9.17
N LYS A 90 -17.41 2.50 -7.90
CA LYS A 90 -18.04 3.73 -7.42
C LYS A 90 -17.00 4.73 -6.89
N ASN A 91 -15.92 4.22 -6.30
CA ASN A 91 -14.89 4.99 -5.62
C ASN A 91 -13.55 4.22 -5.57
N GLY A 92 -12.52 4.83 -5.00
CA GLY A 92 -11.20 4.22 -4.87
C GLY A 92 -11.17 3.00 -3.95
N MET A 93 -12.05 2.94 -2.94
CA MET A 93 -12.16 1.77 -2.06
C MET A 93 -12.65 0.55 -2.83
N ASP A 94 -13.66 0.73 -3.72
CA ASP A 94 -14.14 -0.36 -4.57
C ASP A 94 -13.03 -0.90 -5.47
N VAL A 95 -12.21 -0.02 -6.05
CA VAL A 95 -11.06 -0.42 -6.88
C VAL A 95 -10.06 -1.22 -6.06
N ARG A 96 -9.65 -0.71 -4.88
CA ARG A 96 -8.71 -1.40 -3.98
C ARG A 96 -9.22 -2.78 -3.56
N ASN A 97 -10.49 -2.88 -3.18
CA ASN A 97 -11.08 -4.14 -2.79
C ASN A 97 -11.19 -5.12 -3.96
N ALA A 98 -11.61 -4.65 -5.14
CA ALA A 98 -11.74 -5.48 -6.32
C ALA A 98 -10.39 -6.07 -6.74
N VAL A 99 -9.33 -5.26 -6.77
CA VAL A 99 -7.97 -5.70 -7.12
C VAL A 99 -7.36 -6.57 -6.01
N GLY A 100 -7.49 -6.16 -4.75
CA GLY A 100 -6.89 -6.86 -3.62
C GLY A 100 -7.40 -8.29 -3.39
N LEU A 101 -8.56 -8.62 -3.95
CA LEU A 101 -9.16 -9.96 -3.89
C LEU A 101 -8.76 -10.86 -5.06
N LEU A 102 -8.10 -10.33 -6.07
CA LEU A 102 -7.67 -11.12 -7.22
C LEU A 102 -6.44 -11.97 -6.87
N PRO A 103 -6.40 -13.22 -7.33
CA PRO A 103 -5.25 -14.07 -7.14
C PRO A 103 -3.99 -13.47 -7.79
N VAL A 104 -2.86 -13.61 -7.12
CA VAL A 104 -1.56 -13.27 -7.70
C VAL A 104 -1.33 -14.10 -8.97
N GLY A 105 -0.85 -13.45 -10.02
CA GLY A 105 -0.64 -14.05 -11.35
C GLY A 105 -1.88 -14.05 -12.24
N SER A 106 -3.07 -13.70 -11.72
CA SER A 106 -4.27 -13.58 -12.56
C SER A 106 -4.25 -12.28 -13.38
N GLU A 107 -4.93 -12.30 -14.52
CA GLU A 107 -5.18 -11.11 -15.32
C GLU A 107 -6.36 -10.31 -14.75
N VAL A 108 -6.25 -8.99 -14.81
CA VAL A 108 -7.33 -8.05 -14.51
C VAL A 108 -7.56 -7.14 -15.71
N ARG A 109 -8.83 -6.96 -16.07
CA ARG A 109 -9.28 -6.01 -17.10
C ARG A 109 -9.73 -4.73 -16.42
N LEU A 110 -9.13 -3.62 -16.79
CA LEU A 110 -9.41 -2.29 -16.28
C LEU A 110 -10.10 -1.48 -17.37
N GLY A 111 -11.35 -1.10 -17.15
CA GLY A 111 -12.01 -0.09 -17.98
C GLY A 111 -11.65 1.28 -17.44
N LEU A 112 -10.95 2.07 -18.26
CA LEU A 112 -10.41 3.38 -17.88
C LEU A 112 -10.94 4.48 -18.78
N ILE A 113 -10.97 5.72 -18.27
CA ILE A 113 -10.92 6.91 -19.13
C ILE A 113 -9.46 7.38 -19.13
N HIS A 114 -8.85 7.38 -20.28
CA HIS A 114 -7.48 7.84 -20.54
C HIS A 114 -7.51 9.03 -21.49
N LYS A 115 -7.08 10.21 -21.03
CA LYS A 115 -7.08 11.44 -21.86
C LYS A 115 -8.43 11.72 -22.54
N GLY A 116 -9.53 11.52 -21.80
CA GLY A 116 -10.90 11.74 -22.27
C GLY A 116 -11.51 10.62 -23.11
N SER A 117 -10.79 9.51 -23.38
CA SER A 117 -11.27 8.39 -24.15
C SER A 117 -11.43 7.14 -23.31
N GLU A 118 -12.48 6.36 -23.55
CA GLU A 118 -12.65 5.05 -22.91
C GLU A 118 -11.67 4.05 -23.50
N VAL A 119 -10.90 3.39 -22.65
CA VAL A 119 -9.91 2.37 -23.03
C VAL A 119 -10.00 1.17 -22.08
N GLU A 120 -9.64 0.00 -22.57
CA GLU A 120 -9.43 -1.18 -21.76
C GLU A 120 -7.92 -1.46 -21.65
N ARG A 121 -7.47 -1.77 -20.44
CA ARG A 121 -6.10 -2.22 -20.16
C ARG A 121 -6.15 -3.57 -19.46
N ILE A 122 -5.25 -4.46 -19.82
CA ILE A 122 -5.08 -5.75 -19.16
C ILE A 122 -3.76 -5.73 -18.42
N ALA A 123 -3.80 -6.04 -17.13
CA ALA A 123 -2.63 -6.13 -16.27
C ALA A 123 -2.59 -7.49 -15.57
N ALA A 124 -1.40 -8.04 -15.32
CA ALA A 124 -1.23 -9.23 -14.49
C ALA A 124 -1.13 -8.80 -13.02
N ILE A 125 -1.94 -9.37 -12.14
CA ILE A 125 -1.86 -9.09 -10.71
C ILE A 125 -0.54 -9.62 -10.16
N ALA A 126 0.27 -8.74 -9.57
CA ALA A 126 1.51 -9.13 -8.91
C ALA A 126 1.26 -9.49 -7.43
N ALA A 127 2.15 -10.33 -6.89
CA ALA A 127 2.31 -10.38 -5.45
C ALA A 127 2.77 -8.98 -4.97
N PRO A 128 2.39 -8.55 -3.78
CA PRO A 128 3.06 -7.44 -3.14
C PRO A 128 4.56 -7.77 -3.14
N HIS A 129 5.32 -7.05 -3.94
CA HIS A 129 6.78 -7.19 -3.87
C HIS A 129 7.16 -6.49 -2.57
N LEU A 130 7.17 -7.26 -1.50
CA LEU A 130 7.81 -6.86 -0.28
C LEU A 130 9.31 -6.88 -0.61
N GLU A 131 9.79 -5.76 -1.14
CA GLU A 131 11.23 -5.54 -1.16
C GLU A 131 11.67 -5.57 0.29
N HIS A 132 12.35 -6.64 0.65
CA HIS A 132 12.99 -6.76 1.95
C HIS A 132 14.45 -6.37 1.80
N GLU A 133 14.92 -5.52 2.66
CA GLU A 133 16.33 -5.16 2.68
C GLU A 133 16.90 -5.37 4.09
N ASP A 134 18.14 -5.86 4.14
CA ASP A 134 18.90 -5.85 5.38
C ASP A 134 19.19 -4.40 5.78
N GLY A 135 18.74 -3.99 6.97
CA GLY A 135 18.95 -2.64 7.45
C GLY A 135 20.42 -2.21 7.46
N LYS A 136 21.37 -3.16 7.56
CA LYS A 136 22.81 -2.87 7.44
C LYS A 136 23.18 -2.27 6.08
N LYS A 137 22.50 -2.66 5.00
CA LYS A 137 22.76 -2.08 3.67
C LYS A 137 22.24 -0.66 3.54
N ILE A 138 21.24 -0.31 4.34
CA ILE A 138 20.64 1.04 4.37
C ILE A 138 21.48 1.95 5.27
N HIS A 139 21.71 1.52 6.52
CA HIS A 139 22.50 2.27 7.49
C HIS A 139 23.14 1.35 8.54
N PRO A 140 24.41 1.54 8.94
CA PRO A 140 25.08 0.65 9.91
C PRO A 140 24.31 0.49 11.23
N LYS A 141 23.62 1.53 11.69
CA LYS A 141 22.84 1.51 12.93
C LYS A 141 21.52 0.76 12.84
N LEU A 142 21.08 0.41 11.63
CA LEU A 142 19.95 -0.48 11.35
C LEU A 142 20.40 -1.94 11.17
N SER A 143 21.67 -2.25 11.42
CA SER A 143 22.18 -3.62 11.36
C SER A 143 21.39 -4.54 12.28
N GLY A 144 21.06 -5.73 11.79
CA GLY A 144 20.25 -6.73 12.51
C GLY A 144 18.74 -6.47 12.39
N THR A 145 18.32 -5.57 11.50
CA THR A 145 16.90 -5.42 11.12
C THR A 145 16.65 -5.98 9.72
N GLN A 146 15.47 -6.51 9.50
CA GLN A 146 14.90 -6.76 8.18
C GLN A 146 13.78 -5.75 7.97
N LEU A 147 13.92 -4.96 6.93
CA LEU A 147 13.04 -3.84 6.61
C LEU A 147 12.29 -4.13 5.31
N GLY A 148 11.02 -3.76 5.24
CA GLY A 148 10.19 -3.96 4.06
C GLY A 148 9.39 -2.71 3.71
N ASN A 149 9.10 -2.51 2.42
CA ASN A 149 8.17 -1.47 2.00
C ASN A 149 6.78 -1.76 2.56
N MET A 150 6.17 -0.79 3.24
CA MET A 150 4.78 -0.91 3.66
C MET A 150 3.87 -0.42 2.56
N MET A 151 3.08 -1.32 2.00
CA MET A 151 1.97 -0.96 1.13
C MET A 151 0.72 -0.78 1.98
N GLY A 152 0.44 0.48 2.36
CA GLY A 152 -0.70 0.79 3.22
C GLY A 152 -2.02 0.71 2.49
N ASN A 153 -2.98 -0.04 3.05
CA ASN A 153 -4.39 0.07 2.69
C ASN A 153 -5.04 1.34 3.27
N GLU A 154 -4.34 2.09 4.14
CA GLU A 154 -4.88 3.20 4.93
C GLU A 154 -4.06 4.50 4.83
N GLY A 155 -3.28 4.66 3.76
CA GLY A 155 -2.58 5.93 3.52
C GLY A 155 -1.30 6.16 4.31
N ILE A 156 -0.90 5.26 5.22
CA ILE A 156 0.42 5.34 5.87
C ILE A 156 1.43 4.68 4.93
N MET A 157 2.24 5.50 4.29
CA MET A 157 3.39 5.04 3.51
C MET A 157 4.63 5.07 4.39
N GLY A 158 5.49 4.07 4.26
CA GLY A 158 6.71 4.01 5.06
C GLY A 158 7.45 2.68 4.91
N VAL A 159 8.46 2.51 5.74
CA VAL A 159 9.26 1.28 5.81
C VAL A 159 8.94 0.55 7.11
N ARG A 160 8.45 -0.68 7.00
CA ARG A 160 8.13 -1.52 8.14
C ARG A 160 9.35 -2.28 8.63
N VAL A 161 9.53 -2.32 9.94
CA VAL A 161 10.48 -3.23 10.60
C VAL A 161 9.80 -4.60 10.72
N GLU A 162 10.22 -5.55 9.91
CA GLU A 162 9.62 -6.89 9.88
C GLU A 162 10.23 -7.80 10.93
N LYS A 163 11.56 -7.79 10.97
CA LYS A 163 12.33 -8.54 11.96
C LYS A 163 13.44 -7.66 12.51
N ILE A 164 13.78 -7.91 13.77
CA ILE A 164 14.89 -7.25 14.44
C ILE A 164 15.53 -8.20 15.42
N HIS A 165 16.84 -8.27 15.38
CA HIS A 165 17.59 -9.08 16.33
C HIS A 165 17.66 -8.37 17.69
N THR A 166 17.31 -9.06 18.77
CA THR A 166 17.21 -8.47 20.13
C THR A 166 18.54 -7.93 20.65
N ALA A 167 19.68 -8.48 20.19
CA ALA A 167 21.01 -7.98 20.48
C ALA A 167 21.47 -6.81 19.60
N SER A 168 20.65 -6.40 18.60
CA SER A 168 21.02 -5.30 17.73
C SER A 168 20.96 -3.94 18.43
N TYR A 169 21.78 -3.01 17.97
CA TYR A 169 21.77 -1.64 18.47
C TYR A 169 20.40 -0.97 18.28
N ALA A 170 19.77 -1.18 17.13
CA ALA A 170 18.46 -0.62 16.84
C ALA A 170 17.37 -1.12 17.82
N TYR A 171 17.42 -2.40 18.22
CA TYR A 171 16.51 -2.95 19.22
C TYR A 171 16.74 -2.33 20.60
N GLN A 172 18.00 -2.18 21.03
CA GLN A 172 18.37 -1.56 22.29
C GLN A 172 17.98 -0.08 22.33
N ALA A 173 18.06 0.62 21.18
CA ALA A 173 17.62 1.99 21.04
C ALA A 173 16.08 2.15 21.08
N GLY A 174 15.32 1.06 20.97
CA GLY A 174 13.87 1.08 21.12
C GLY A 174 13.06 0.68 19.90
N LEU A 175 13.70 0.33 18.74
CA LEU A 175 13.01 -0.15 17.56
C LEU A 175 12.44 -1.56 17.81
N ARG A 176 11.25 -1.85 17.28
CA ARG A 176 10.54 -3.11 17.50
C ARG A 176 9.99 -3.67 16.18
N PRO A 177 9.76 -4.99 16.09
CA PRO A 177 9.02 -5.56 14.97
C PRO A 177 7.62 -4.93 14.89
N GLY A 178 7.18 -4.62 13.66
CA GLY A 178 5.90 -3.96 13.40
C GLY A 178 5.96 -2.43 13.39
N ASP A 179 7.04 -1.81 13.83
CA ASP A 179 7.24 -0.37 13.69
C ASP A 179 7.27 0.05 12.23
N ILE A 180 6.73 1.25 11.95
CA ILE A 180 6.73 1.84 10.62
C ILE A 180 7.57 3.12 10.66
N ILE A 181 8.61 3.17 9.86
CA ILE A 181 9.44 4.36 9.68
C ILE A 181 8.77 5.24 8.65
N THR A 182 8.27 6.40 9.06
CA THR A 182 7.55 7.36 8.22
C THR A 182 8.38 8.58 7.85
N MET A 183 9.47 8.85 8.60
CA MET A 183 10.43 9.90 8.28
C MET A 183 11.84 9.46 8.69
N ALA A 184 12.83 9.94 7.94
CA ALA A 184 14.23 9.87 8.28
C ALA A 184 14.87 11.25 8.10
N ASN A 185 15.66 11.70 9.09
CA ASN A 185 16.34 12.98 9.07
C ASN A 185 15.42 14.16 8.70
N ARG A 186 14.19 14.18 9.24
CA ARG A 186 13.14 15.19 9.05
C ARG A 186 12.52 15.21 7.64
N GLN A 187 12.76 14.20 6.82
CA GLN A 187 12.15 14.05 5.50
C GLN A 187 11.27 12.80 5.47
N SER A 188 10.16 12.86 4.72
CA SER A 188 9.23 11.76 4.61
C SER A 188 9.86 10.55 3.92
N VAL A 189 9.55 9.37 4.45
CA VAL A 189 9.97 8.07 3.93
C VAL A 189 8.73 7.34 3.47
N SER A 190 8.66 6.99 2.19
CA SER A 190 7.60 6.21 1.59
C SER A 190 8.07 4.84 1.09
N SER A 191 9.38 4.65 1.01
CA SER A 191 10.00 3.42 0.48
C SER A 191 11.37 3.14 1.10
N LEU A 192 11.87 1.92 0.92
CA LEU A 192 13.24 1.52 1.27
C LEU A 192 14.28 2.38 0.54
N ASP A 193 13.99 2.75 -0.70
CA ASP A 193 14.87 3.61 -1.50
C ASP A 193 14.97 5.02 -0.90
N ASP A 194 13.84 5.60 -0.46
CA ASP A 194 13.84 6.89 0.24
C ASP A 194 14.63 6.78 1.54
N LEU A 195 14.37 5.75 2.36
CA LEU A 195 15.09 5.54 3.60
C LEU A 195 16.60 5.41 3.35
N SER A 196 17.00 4.67 2.32
CA SER A 196 18.40 4.51 1.94
C SER A 196 19.04 5.84 1.53
N LYS A 197 18.37 6.62 0.68
CA LYS A 197 18.86 7.93 0.23
C LYS A 197 19.02 8.91 1.39
N LEU A 198 18.01 8.98 2.26
CA LEU A 198 17.96 9.93 3.38
C LEU A 198 18.89 9.55 4.53
N SER A 199 19.27 8.28 4.65
CA SER A 199 20.19 7.77 5.67
C SER A 199 21.64 7.83 5.22
N LYS A 200 21.91 7.93 3.92
CA LYS A 200 23.24 7.84 3.34
C LYS A 200 24.14 9.00 3.79
N GLY A 201 25.30 8.66 4.32
CA GLY A 201 26.29 9.65 4.78
C GLY A 201 26.00 10.29 6.13
N SER A 202 24.88 9.98 6.77
CA SER A 202 24.57 10.44 8.12
C SER A 202 25.34 9.63 9.15
N ARG A 203 25.91 10.28 10.18
CA ARG A 203 26.50 9.59 11.33
C ARG A 203 25.41 9.10 12.28
N ASP A 204 24.41 9.94 12.52
CA ASP A 204 23.28 9.71 13.38
C ASP A 204 22.01 9.67 12.53
N LEU A 205 21.03 8.87 12.94
CA LEU A 205 19.79 8.68 12.19
C LEU A 205 18.59 9.04 13.09
N LEU A 206 17.91 10.13 12.74
CA LEU A 206 16.65 10.52 13.39
C LEU A 206 15.50 9.89 12.59
N LEU A 207 14.73 9.03 13.24
CA LEU A 207 13.56 8.37 12.65
C LEU A 207 12.28 8.87 13.32
N ASN A 208 11.22 9.06 12.55
CA ASN A 208 9.86 9.09 13.07
C ASN A 208 9.26 7.70 12.91
N ILE A 209 8.79 7.15 14.01
CA ILE A 209 8.26 5.80 14.10
C ILE A 209 6.79 5.87 14.42
N GLN A 210 5.97 5.18 13.63
CA GLN A 210 4.57 4.88 13.93
C GLN A 210 4.49 3.48 14.53
N ARG A 211 3.91 3.37 15.73
CA ARG A 211 3.65 2.10 16.43
C ARG A 211 2.21 2.06 16.89
N GLY A 212 1.40 1.23 16.25
CA GLY A 212 -0.06 1.26 16.44
C GLY A 212 -0.62 2.64 16.08
N GLU A 213 -1.41 3.23 16.95
CA GLU A 213 -1.99 4.57 16.76
C GLU A 213 -1.04 5.72 17.19
N GLY A 214 0.10 5.41 17.81
CA GLY A 214 1.03 6.41 18.34
C GLY A 214 2.27 6.60 17.47
N GLY A 215 2.74 7.85 17.39
CA GLY A 215 3.99 8.22 16.70
C GLY A 215 5.02 8.81 17.68
N PHE A 216 6.30 8.51 17.49
CA PHE A 216 7.39 9.06 18.28
C PHE A 216 8.68 9.19 17.47
N PHE A 217 9.58 10.04 17.93
CA PHE A 217 10.90 10.16 17.33
C PHE A 217 11.91 9.25 18.04
N LEU A 218 12.73 8.56 17.26
CA LEU A 218 13.81 7.71 17.71
C LEU A 218 15.13 8.21 17.13
N MET A 219 16.11 8.47 18.00
CA MET A 219 17.45 8.86 17.58
C MET A 219 18.41 7.66 17.71
N LEU A 220 18.97 7.23 16.61
CA LEU A 220 20.06 6.26 16.58
C LEU A 220 21.40 7.03 16.48
N ARG A 221 22.14 7.08 17.58
CA ARG A 221 23.44 7.77 17.71
C ARG A 221 24.64 6.86 17.52
#